data_e54b8aed65c36155a67ee0b78332770c
#
_entry.id   e54b8aed65c36155a67ee0b78332770c
#
_cell.length_a   1.000
_cell.length_b   1.000
_cell.length_c   1.000
_cell.angle_alpha   90.00
_cell.angle_beta   90.00
_cell.angle_gamma   90.00
#
_symmetry.space_group_name_H-M   'P 1'
#
loop_
_entity.id
_entity.type
_entity.pdbx_description
1 polymer ?
#
loop_
_entity_poly.entity_id
_entity_poly.type
_entity_poly.pdbx_seq_one_letter_code
_entity_poly.pdbx_strand_id
1 'polypeptide(L)'
;MRNGRKRLLTDLSTRDADALLQQPQKLAADVRHYLPNAVRACDNGVVRAHLLSWRMDGAMLLEFFTRDGVGTMVSSAPLAHMRNATIDDVQGILQIIEPLEEQGVLVRRSRERLEAEIERFVVAEYDNQIIGCAALYAFPDERLGELAALAVHPDFRREGYGEALMQEIEARARKLKLSALFVLTTRTAGWFLERGYRPAAVGDLPQEKRALYNYQRKSQVYRKAL
;
A
#
# COMPACT_ATOMS: atom_id res chain seq x y z
N MET A 1 5.95 24.85 26.59
CA MET A 1 6.68 25.03 25.29
C MET A 1 6.93 23.67 24.71
N ARG A 2 6.19 23.25 23.66
CA ARG A 2 6.38 21.95 22.99
C ARG A 2 7.56 22.12 22.02
N ASN A 3 8.67 21.40 22.25
CA ASN A 3 9.79 21.29 21.34
C ASN A 3 9.29 20.70 20.00
N GLY A 4 9.09 21.54 19.00
CA GLY A 4 8.81 21.13 17.64
C GLY A 4 10.07 20.54 17.01
N ARG A 5 10.27 19.21 17.12
CA ARG A 5 11.30 18.53 16.33
C ARG A 5 10.98 18.75 14.86
N LYS A 6 11.85 19.44 14.15
CA LYS A 6 11.82 19.51 12.68
C LYS A 6 11.94 18.08 12.14
N ARG A 7 10.97 17.65 11.35
CA ARG A 7 10.99 16.34 10.69
C ARG A 7 11.52 16.55 9.28
N LEU A 8 12.46 15.73 8.86
CA LEU A 8 12.85 15.63 7.46
C LEU A 8 11.67 15.02 6.69
N LEU A 9 11.31 15.62 5.57
CA LEU A 9 10.38 15.06 4.60
C LEU A 9 11.25 14.47 3.50
N THR A 10 11.27 13.15 3.40
CA THR A 10 12.12 12.42 2.44
C THR A 10 11.57 12.49 1.03
N ASP A 11 10.24 12.44 0.89
CA ASP A 11 9.55 12.39 -0.40
C ASP A 11 8.47 13.45 -0.48
N LEU A 12 8.46 14.21 -1.56
CA LEU A 12 7.46 15.22 -1.85
C LEU A 12 7.02 15.10 -3.32
N SER A 13 5.72 15.06 -3.57
CA SER A 13 5.24 15.40 -4.92
C SER A 13 5.40 16.91 -5.17
N THR A 14 5.46 17.34 -6.43
CA THR A 14 5.44 18.79 -6.77
C THR A 14 4.25 19.48 -6.13
N ARG A 15 3.09 18.83 -6.09
CA ARG A 15 1.87 19.35 -5.44
C ARG A 15 2.05 19.55 -3.92
N ASP A 16 2.67 18.59 -3.23
CA ASP A 16 2.91 18.70 -1.79
C ASP A 16 3.96 19.77 -1.48
N ALA A 17 4.98 19.86 -2.34
CA ALA A 17 6.00 20.90 -2.27
C ALA A 17 5.40 22.30 -2.45
N ASP A 18 4.48 22.48 -3.41
CA ASP A 18 3.75 23.73 -3.61
C ASP A 18 2.88 24.09 -2.40
N ALA A 19 2.19 23.13 -1.81
CA ALA A 19 1.41 23.34 -0.59
C ALA A 19 2.29 23.79 0.59
N LEU A 20 3.50 23.26 0.70
CA LEU A 20 4.48 23.68 1.69
C LEU A 20 4.99 25.11 1.42
N LEU A 21 5.22 25.48 0.17
CA LEU A 21 5.66 26.81 -0.25
C LEU A 21 4.63 27.91 0.05
N GLN A 22 3.34 27.56 0.16
CA GLN A 22 2.31 28.48 0.64
C GLN A 22 2.45 28.84 2.14
N GLN A 23 3.29 28.12 2.88
CA GLN A 23 3.54 28.35 4.31
C GLN A 23 5.05 28.55 4.60
N PRO A 24 5.69 29.55 3.99
CA PRO A 24 7.15 29.71 3.98
C PRO A 24 7.76 29.89 5.38
N GLN A 25 6.97 30.35 6.35
CA GLN A 25 7.40 30.52 7.75
C GLN A 25 7.72 29.19 8.45
N LYS A 26 7.24 28.08 7.93
CA LYS A 26 7.50 26.73 8.47
C LYS A 26 8.77 26.09 7.89
N LEU A 27 9.30 26.67 6.81
CA LEU A 27 10.46 26.14 6.09
C LEU A 27 11.77 26.82 6.53
N ALA A 28 12.86 26.06 6.51
CA ALA A 28 14.20 26.62 6.68
C ALA A 28 14.55 27.52 5.49
N ALA A 29 15.47 28.46 5.69
CA ALA A 29 15.80 29.50 4.69
C ALA A 29 16.35 28.90 3.38
N ASP A 30 17.20 27.88 3.48
CA ASP A 30 17.76 27.13 2.37
C ASP A 30 16.67 26.35 1.62
N VAL A 31 15.78 25.67 2.32
CA VAL A 31 14.64 24.96 1.69
C VAL A 31 13.75 25.93 0.92
N ARG A 32 13.42 27.10 1.49
CA ARG A 32 12.63 28.14 0.79
C ARG A 32 13.30 28.60 -0.50
N HIS A 33 14.61 28.60 -0.55
CA HIS A 33 15.35 29.04 -1.72
C HIS A 33 15.44 27.97 -2.80
N TYR A 34 15.68 26.71 -2.42
CA TYR A 34 15.96 25.64 -3.38
C TYR A 34 14.73 24.82 -3.77
N LEU A 35 13.74 24.65 -2.89
CA LEU A 35 12.54 23.86 -3.17
C LEU A 35 11.76 24.32 -4.41
N PRO A 36 11.56 25.63 -4.68
CA PRO A 36 10.91 26.11 -5.89
C PRO A 36 11.64 25.70 -7.18
N ASN A 37 12.97 25.61 -7.12
CA ASN A 37 13.76 25.19 -8.28
C ASN A 37 13.62 23.70 -8.54
N ALA A 38 13.56 22.88 -7.49
CA ALA A 38 13.29 21.44 -7.60
C ALA A 38 11.90 21.18 -8.20
N VAL A 39 10.85 21.88 -7.71
CA VAL A 39 9.50 21.81 -8.27
C VAL A 39 9.51 22.17 -9.75
N ARG A 40 10.07 23.32 -10.10
CA ARG A 40 10.14 23.77 -11.50
C ARG A 40 10.89 22.78 -12.40
N ALA A 41 11.97 22.17 -11.91
CA ALA A 41 12.70 21.15 -12.67
C ALA A 41 11.80 19.95 -12.97
N CYS A 42 11.06 19.46 -11.97
CA CYS A 42 10.14 18.34 -12.14
C CYS A 42 8.96 18.70 -13.06
N ASP A 43 8.40 19.89 -12.96
CA ASP A 43 7.32 20.36 -13.84
C ASP A 43 7.79 20.50 -15.30
N ASN A 44 9.09 20.69 -15.53
CA ASN A 44 9.69 20.73 -16.87
C ASN A 44 10.26 19.36 -17.33
N GLY A 45 9.83 18.26 -16.72
CA GLY A 45 10.14 16.92 -17.21
C GLY A 45 11.31 16.21 -16.53
N VAL A 46 11.95 16.82 -15.52
CA VAL A 46 12.89 16.10 -14.66
C VAL A 46 12.09 15.14 -13.78
N VAL A 47 12.42 13.85 -13.83
CA VAL A 47 11.67 12.82 -13.09
C VAL A 47 11.79 13.04 -11.59
N ARG A 48 13.00 13.36 -11.09
CA ARG A 48 13.29 13.55 -9.67
C ARG A 48 14.34 14.64 -9.46
N ALA A 49 14.15 15.46 -8.43
CA ALA A 49 15.13 16.45 -7.97
C ALA A 49 15.40 16.22 -6.47
N HIS A 50 16.67 16.11 -6.09
CA HIS A 50 17.09 15.84 -4.73
C HIS A 50 17.67 17.08 -4.08
N LEU A 51 17.21 17.43 -2.89
CA LEU A 51 17.73 18.50 -2.04
C LEU A 51 18.57 17.86 -0.93
N LEU A 52 19.87 17.98 -1.04
CA LEU A 52 20.83 17.39 -0.10
C LEU A 52 21.57 18.47 0.69
N SER A 53 21.93 18.15 1.94
CA SER A 53 22.75 19.02 2.76
C SER A 53 24.21 18.90 2.33
N TRP A 54 24.83 20.01 1.92
CA TRP A 54 26.27 20.06 1.63
C TRP A 54 27.15 19.85 2.86
N ARG A 55 26.58 19.95 4.07
CA ARG A 55 27.31 19.79 5.35
C ARG A 55 27.44 18.34 5.79
N MET A 56 26.82 17.43 5.07
CA MET A 56 26.84 16.00 5.39
C MET A 56 27.80 15.29 4.45
N ASP A 57 28.89 14.75 4.99
CA ASP A 57 29.82 13.93 4.23
C ASP A 57 29.13 12.68 3.70
N GLY A 58 29.32 12.37 2.43
CA GLY A 58 28.71 11.20 1.78
C GLY A 58 27.21 11.32 1.56
N ALA A 59 26.59 12.52 1.72
CA ALA A 59 25.15 12.70 1.56
C ALA A 59 24.62 12.13 0.23
N MET A 60 25.34 12.33 -0.87
CA MET A 60 24.96 11.81 -2.19
C MET A 60 24.96 10.27 -2.22
N LEU A 61 25.96 9.64 -1.62
CA LEU A 61 26.02 8.17 -1.53
C LEU A 61 24.90 7.63 -0.66
N LEU A 62 24.65 8.24 0.50
CA LEU A 62 23.57 7.85 1.38
C LEU A 62 22.20 8.03 0.70
N GLU A 63 21.99 9.11 -0.04
CA GLU A 63 20.74 9.35 -0.77
C GLU A 63 20.45 8.28 -1.83
N PHE A 64 21.46 7.89 -2.61
CA PHE A 64 21.25 6.97 -3.74
C PHE A 64 21.42 5.50 -3.39
N PHE A 65 22.09 5.17 -2.30
CA PHE A 65 22.39 3.78 -1.93
C PHE A 65 21.73 3.33 -0.64
N THR A 66 20.92 4.17 0.01
CA THR A 66 20.08 3.76 1.14
C THR A 66 18.61 3.99 0.81
N ARG A 67 17.74 3.18 1.37
CA ARG A 67 16.29 3.23 1.13
C ARG A 67 15.67 4.58 1.50
N ASP A 68 16.00 5.08 2.69
CA ASP A 68 15.33 6.26 3.25
C ASP A 68 15.99 7.57 2.82
N GLY A 69 17.18 7.49 2.19
CA GLY A 69 17.94 8.66 1.85
C GLY A 69 18.32 9.53 3.06
N VAL A 70 18.88 10.70 2.80
CA VAL A 70 19.23 11.69 3.84
C VAL A 70 18.76 13.10 3.45
N GLY A 71 18.18 13.23 2.27
CA GLY A 71 17.69 14.46 1.69
C GLY A 71 16.17 14.53 1.57
N THR A 72 15.73 15.47 0.76
CA THR A 72 14.35 15.58 0.31
C THR A 72 14.32 15.39 -1.20
N MET A 73 13.61 14.38 -1.67
CA MET A 73 13.36 14.16 -3.08
C MET A 73 12.04 14.82 -3.46
N VAL A 74 12.02 15.50 -4.59
CA VAL A 74 10.83 16.06 -5.23
C VAL A 74 10.60 15.31 -6.53
N SER A 75 9.37 14.88 -6.80
CA SER A 75 8.99 14.18 -8.03
C SER A 75 7.68 14.73 -8.62
N SER A 76 7.54 14.68 -9.94
CA SER A 76 6.32 15.12 -10.64
C SER A 76 5.11 14.20 -10.40
N ALA A 77 5.36 12.93 -10.04
CA ALA A 77 4.34 11.96 -9.71
C ALA A 77 4.60 11.37 -8.31
N PRO A 78 3.55 10.95 -7.59
CA PRO A 78 3.73 10.20 -6.36
C PRO A 78 4.57 8.95 -6.64
N LEU A 79 5.59 8.68 -5.80
CA LEU A 79 6.40 7.46 -5.91
C LEU A 79 5.57 6.21 -5.68
N ALA A 80 4.59 6.32 -4.79
CA ALA A 80 3.68 5.24 -4.49
C ALA A 80 2.31 5.48 -5.12
N HIS A 81 1.80 4.52 -5.85
CA HIS A 81 0.46 4.54 -6.41
C HIS A 81 -0.20 3.16 -6.37
N MET A 82 -1.53 3.17 -6.35
CA MET A 82 -2.34 1.97 -6.42
C MET A 82 -2.83 1.79 -7.85
N ARG A 83 -2.71 0.57 -8.38
CA ARG A 83 -3.23 0.23 -9.71
C ARG A 83 -3.70 -1.21 -9.78
N ASN A 84 -4.39 -1.53 -10.87
CA ASN A 84 -4.70 -2.92 -11.20
C ASN A 84 -3.39 -3.67 -11.45
N ALA A 85 -3.34 -4.91 -10.97
CA ALA A 85 -2.24 -5.79 -11.30
C ALA A 85 -2.32 -6.24 -12.76
N THR A 86 -1.17 -6.47 -13.35
CA THR A 86 -0.98 -7.04 -14.67
C THR A 86 -0.18 -8.33 -14.58
N ILE A 87 -0.08 -9.05 -15.67
CA ILE A 87 0.69 -10.30 -15.71
C ILE A 87 2.17 -10.09 -15.35
N ASP A 88 2.71 -8.91 -15.64
CA ASP A 88 4.10 -8.56 -15.34
C ASP A 88 4.36 -8.42 -13.84
N ASP A 89 3.31 -8.21 -13.04
CA ASP A 89 3.41 -8.03 -11.59
C ASP A 89 3.46 -9.36 -10.82
N VAL A 90 3.18 -10.47 -11.48
CA VAL A 90 3.08 -11.79 -10.85
C VAL A 90 4.32 -12.11 -10.03
N GLN A 91 5.51 -11.86 -10.56
CA GLN A 91 6.75 -12.09 -9.84
C GLN A 91 6.89 -11.21 -8.59
N GLY A 92 6.56 -9.94 -8.69
CA GLY A 92 6.58 -9.00 -7.55
C GLY A 92 5.57 -9.37 -6.47
N ILE A 93 4.37 -9.80 -6.88
CA ILE A 93 3.34 -10.27 -5.94
C ILE A 93 3.82 -11.54 -5.22
N LEU A 94 4.37 -12.53 -5.94
CA LEU A 94 4.90 -13.76 -5.35
C LEU A 94 5.97 -13.48 -4.30
N GLN A 95 6.91 -12.59 -4.57
CA GLN A 95 7.96 -12.20 -3.62
C GLN A 95 7.38 -11.68 -2.28
N ILE A 96 6.20 -11.07 -2.30
CA ILE A 96 5.55 -10.55 -1.10
C ILE A 96 4.72 -11.63 -0.39
N ILE A 97 4.01 -12.48 -1.15
CA ILE A 97 3.06 -13.43 -0.55
C ILE A 97 3.70 -14.76 -0.15
N GLU A 98 4.69 -15.28 -0.87
CA GLU A 98 5.33 -16.57 -0.59
C GLU A 98 5.84 -16.69 0.86
N PRO A 99 6.56 -15.71 1.42
CA PRO A 99 7.00 -15.80 2.82
C PRO A 99 5.84 -15.86 3.82
N LEU A 100 4.70 -15.23 3.49
CA LEU A 100 3.49 -15.26 4.32
C LEU A 100 2.70 -16.56 4.17
N GLU A 101 2.77 -17.19 3.01
CA GLU A 101 2.21 -18.51 2.74
C GLU A 101 2.98 -19.60 3.48
N GLU A 102 4.31 -19.54 3.47
CA GLU A 102 5.19 -20.45 4.23
C GLU A 102 4.93 -20.37 5.74
N GLN A 103 4.67 -19.17 6.25
CA GLN A 103 4.30 -18.93 7.64
C GLN A 103 2.85 -19.32 7.97
N GLY A 104 2.06 -19.78 7.01
CA GLY A 104 0.63 -20.11 7.17
C GLY A 104 -0.28 -18.89 7.39
N VAL A 105 0.21 -17.68 7.14
CA VAL A 105 -0.58 -16.43 7.23
C VAL A 105 -1.52 -16.31 6.05
N LEU A 106 -1.03 -16.57 4.84
CA LEU A 106 -1.82 -16.61 3.61
C LEU A 106 -2.05 -18.05 3.14
N VAL A 107 -3.04 -18.24 2.29
CA VAL A 107 -3.30 -19.51 1.59
C VAL A 107 -2.35 -19.60 0.41
N ARG A 108 -1.70 -20.74 0.25
CA ARG A 108 -0.80 -20.99 -0.89
C ARG A 108 -1.55 -20.85 -2.21
N ARG A 109 -0.90 -20.15 -3.15
CA ARG A 109 -1.34 -20.01 -4.54
C ARG A 109 -0.19 -20.43 -5.47
N SER A 110 -0.51 -21.25 -6.45
CA SER A 110 0.48 -21.49 -7.50
C SER A 110 0.60 -20.26 -8.41
N ARG A 111 1.72 -20.16 -9.09
CA ARG A 111 1.96 -19.10 -10.08
C ARG A 111 0.87 -19.08 -11.15
N GLU A 112 0.51 -20.22 -11.69
CA GLU A 112 -0.52 -20.37 -12.72
C GLU A 112 -1.88 -19.87 -12.23
N ARG A 113 -2.20 -20.15 -10.97
CA ARG A 113 -3.44 -19.64 -10.36
C ARG A 113 -3.40 -18.12 -10.20
N LEU A 114 -2.27 -17.57 -9.79
CA LEU A 114 -2.10 -16.12 -9.66
C LEU A 114 -2.23 -15.44 -11.03
N GLU A 115 -1.61 -16.01 -12.06
CA GLU A 115 -1.70 -15.54 -13.45
C GLU A 115 -3.16 -15.57 -13.95
N ALA A 116 -3.89 -16.66 -13.70
CA ALA A 116 -5.30 -16.78 -14.08
C ALA A 116 -6.25 -15.83 -13.34
N GLU A 117 -5.88 -15.42 -12.14
CA GLU A 117 -6.71 -14.57 -11.27
C GLU A 117 -6.18 -13.12 -11.17
N ILE A 118 -5.20 -12.72 -11.99
CA ILE A 118 -4.46 -11.45 -11.83
C ILE A 118 -5.36 -10.21 -11.86
N GLU A 119 -6.42 -10.21 -12.64
CA GLU A 119 -7.38 -9.12 -12.73
C GLU A 119 -8.11 -8.81 -11.40
N ARG A 120 -8.13 -9.78 -10.48
CA ARG A 120 -8.70 -9.61 -9.13
C ARG A 120 -7.79 -8.81 -8.21
N PHE A 121 -6.52 -8.65 -8.58
CA PHE A 121 -5.51 -8.03 -7.74
C PHE A 121 -5.37 -6.52 -7.99
N VAL A 122 -5.10 -5.83 -6.89
CA VAL A 122 -4.57 -4.47 -6.85
C VAL A 122 -3.17 -4.55 -6.29
N VAL A 123 -2.29 -3.75 -6.81
CA VAL A 123 -0.93 -3.60 -6.30
C VAL A 123 -0.68 -2.18 -5.81
N ALA A 124 0.12 -2.08 -4.79
CA ALA A 124 0.83 -0.86 -4.42
C ALA A 124 2.20 -0.92 -5.07
N GLU A 125 2.47 0.01 -5.95
CA GLU A 125 3.76 0.15 -6.61
C GLU A 125 4.50 1.37 -6.03
N TYR A 126 5.76 1.20 -5.76
CA TYR A 126 6.67 2.27 -5.34
C TYR A 126 7.93 2.16 -6.19
N ASP A 127 8.23 3.19 -6.96
CA ASP A 127 9.42 3.27 -7.79
C ASP A 127 9.62 2.02 -8.69
N ASN A 128 8.58 1.63 -9.41
CA ASN A 128 8.52 0.43 -10.27
C ASN A 128 8.69 -0.91 -9.51
N GLN A 129 8.64 -0.90 -8.19
CA GLN A 129 8.66 -2.10 -7.37
C GLN A 129 7.28 -2.36 -6.76
N ILE A 130 6.79 -3.59 -6.82
CA ILE A 130 5.59 -3.99 -6.11
C ILE A 130 5.91 -4.11 -4.64
N ILE A 131 5.26 -3.27 -3.82
CA ILE A 131 5.46 -3.19 -2.36
C ILE A 131 4.28 -3.71 -1.58
N GLY A 132 3.17 -3.99 -2.24
CA GLY A 132 2.00 -4.57 -1.60
C GLY A 132 0.97 -5.04 -2.61
N CYS A 133 0.07 -5.91 -2.18
CA CYS A 133 -1.02 -6.40 -2.99
C CYS A 133 -2.26 -6.70 -2.14
N ALA A 134 -3.41 -6.74 -2.80
CA ALA A 134 -4.67 -7.24 -2.27
C ALA A 134 -5.53 -7.78 -3.42
N ALA A 135 -6.43 -8.70 -3.14
CA ALA A 135 -7.35 -9.26 -4.13
C ALA A 135 -8.80 -9.17 -3.68
N LEU A 136 -9.72 -8.95 -4.62
CA LEU A 136 -11.16 -9.01 -4.43
C LEU A 136 -11.73 -10.22 -5.14
N TYR A 137 -12.33 -11.13 -4.38
CA TYR A 137 -13.15 -12.21 -4.91
C TYR A 137 -14.62 -11.87 -4.69
N ALA A 138 -15.32 -11.57 -5.76
CA ALA A 138 -16.73 -11.18 -5.71
C ALA A 138 -17.66 -12.39 -5.78
N PHE A 139 -18.73 -12.37 -4.97
CA PHE A 139 -19.84 -13.32 -4.95
C PHE A 139 -21.13 -12.51 -5.19
N PRO A 140 -21.46 -12.23 -6.46
CA PRO A 140 -22.55 -11.30 -6.80
C PRO A 140 -23.91 -11.77 -6.31
N ASP A 141 -24.19 -13.07 -6.35
CA ASP A 141 -25.48 -13.65 -5.96
C ASP A 141 -25.79 -13.39 -4.49
N GLU A 142 -24.79 -13.48 -3.61
CA GLU A 142 -24.92 -13.17 -2.18
C GLU A 142 -24.58 -11.70 -1.87
N ARG A 143 -24.18 -10.93 -2.88
CA ARG A 143 -23.70 -9.55 -2.75
C ARG A 143 -22.55 -9.38 -1.75
N LEU A 144 -21.68 -10.38 -1.67
CA LEU A 144 -20.53 -10.42 -0.79
C LEU A 144 -19.21 -10.38 -1.58
N GLY A 145 -18.15 -9.91 -0.94
CA GLY A 145 -16.79 -9.97 -1.49
C GLY A 145 -15.80 -10.45 -0.44
N GLU A 146 -14.81 -11.22 -0.85
CA GLU A 146 -13.65 -11.55 -0.01
C GLU A 146 -12.50 -10.60 -0.31
N LEU A 147 -12.02 -9.90 0.72
CA LEU A 147 -10.71 -9.27 0.69
C LEU A 147 -9.67 -10.34 1.04
N ALA A 148 -8.89 -10.74 0.06
CA ALA A 148 -7.88 -11.78 0.18
C ALA A 148 -6.48 -11.26 -0.18
N ALA A 149 -5.46 -12.03 0.16
CA ALA A 149 -4.05 -11.77 -0.20
C ALA A 149 -3.56 -10.36 0.16
N LEU A 150 -4.14 -9.71 1.18
CA LEU A 150 -3.65 -8.42 1.65
C LEU A 150 -2.27 -8.59 2.27
N ALA A 151 -1.27 -8.06 1.61
CA ALA A 151 0.12 -8.15 2.02
C ALA A 151 0.88 -6.86 1.66
N VAL A 152 1.84 -6.51 2.51
CA VAL A 152 2.76 -5.38 2.31
C VAL A 152 4.17 -5.84 2.61
N HIS A 153 5.10 -5.49 1.73
CA HIS A 153 6.52 -5.77 1.89
C HIS A 153 7.01 -5.32 3.29
N PRO A 154 7.82 -6.09 3.99
CA PRO A 154 8.24 -5.79 5.37
C PRO A 154 8.76 -4.37 5.57
N ASP A 155 9.55 -3.89 4.63
CA ASP A 155 10.20 -2.57 4.70
C ASP A 155 9.21 -1.40 4.54
N PHE A 156 8.04 -1.63 3.98
CA PHE A 156 7.00 -0.62 3.75
C PHE A 156 5.82 -0.75 4.71
N ARG A 157 5.95 -1.59 5.74
CA ARG A 157 4.92 -1.72 6.77
C ARG A 157 4.85 -0.46 7.62
N ARG A 158 3.64 -0.16 8.14
CA ARG A 158 3.31 1.00 8.98
C ARG A 158 3.32 2.35 8.25
N GLU A 159 3.50 2.37 6.94
CA GLU A 159 3.44 3.56 6.09
C GLU A 159 2.03 3.81 5.49
N GLY A 160 1.04 3.00 5.89
CA GLY A 160 -0.36 3.18 5.45
C GLY A 160 -0.76 2.38 4.21
N TYR A 161 0.16 1.70 3.52
CA TYR A 161 -0.13 0.96 2.28
C TYR A 161 -1.17 -0.15 2.44
N GLY A 162 -1.14 -0.87 3.57
CA GLY A 162 -2.15 -1.90 3.85
C GLY A 162 -3.57 -1.33 3.95
N GLU A 163 -3.71 -0.15 4.55
CA GLU A 163 -4.98 0.55 4.64
C GLU A 163 -5.44 1.07 3.27
N ALA A 164 -4.52 1.65 2.50
CA ALA A 164 -4.82 2.14 1.15
C ALA A 164 -5.24 1.00 0.22
N LEU A 165 -4.57 -0.16 0.26
CA LEU A 165 -4.97 -1.37 -0.48
C LEU A 165 -6.38 -1.85 -0.07
N MET A 166 -6.66 -1.89 1.23
CA MET A 166 -8.00 -2.26 1.73
C MET A 166 -9.07 -1.29 1.23
N GLN A 167 -8.82 0.02 1.31
CA GLN A 167 -9.74 1.05 0.82
C GLN A 167 -10.01 0.94 -0.68
N GLU A 168 -8.98 0.62 -1.48
CA GLU A 168 -9.16 0.39 -2.92
C GLU A 168 -10.03 -0.85 -3.19
N ILE A 169 -9.84 -1.95 -2.44
CA ILE A 169 -10.72 -3.13 -2.53
C ILE A 169 -12.14 -2.79 -2.10
N GLU A 170 -12.35 -2.01 -1.03
CA GLU A 170 -13.67 -1.53 -0.62
C GLU A 170 -14.33 -0.68 -1.71
N ALA A 171 -13.58 0.22 -2.35
CA ALA A 171 -14.08 1.03 -3.46
C ALA A 171 -14.50 0.18 -4.65
N ARG A 172 -13.72 -0.84 -5.03
CA ARG A 172 -14.08 -1.80 -6.08
C ARG A 172 -15.34 -2.58 -5.72
N ALA A 173 -15.44 -3.06 -4.49
CA ALA A 173 -16.60 -3.81 -4.01
C ALA A 173 -17.89 -2.96 -4.09
N ARG A 174 -17.81 -1.66 -3.73
CA ARG A 174 -18.94 -0.72 -3.90
C ARG A 174 -19.32 -0.51 -5.36
N LYS A 175 -18.33 -0.39 -6.27
CA LYS A 175 -18.60 -0.29 -7.73
C LYS A 175 -19.33 -1.54 -8.26
N LEU A 176 -19.01 -2.71 -7.70
CA LEU A 176 -19.71 -3.98 -8.02
C LEU A 176 -21.02 -4.15 -7.26
N LYS A 177 -21.48 -3.15 -6.50
CA LYS A 177 -22.72 -3.16 -5.71
C LYS A 177 -22.78 -4.30 -4.68
N LEU A 178 -21.62 -4.73 -4.17
CA LEU A 178 -21.56 -5.66 -3.06
C LEU A 178 -22.01 -4.97 -1.77
N SER A 179 -22.67 -5.69 -0.88
CA SER A 179 -23.20 -5.14 0.37
C SER A 179 -22.21 -5.23 1.54
N ALA A 180 -21.27 -6.16 1.46
CA ALA A 180 -20.26 -6.32 2.50
C ALA A 180 -19.00 -7.01 1.97
N LEU A 181 -17.90 -6.78 2.67
CA LEU A 181 -16.67 -7.57 2.53
C LEU A 181 -16.50 -8.48 3.72
N PHE A 182 -15.90 -9.64 3.48
CA PHE A 182 -15.39 -10.50 4.55
C PHE A 182 -13.91 -10.80 4.34
N VAL A 183 -13.24 -11.17 5.42
CA VAL A 183 -11.85 -11.60 5.45
C VAL A 183 -11.70 -12.87 6.25
N LEU A 184 -10.76 -13.72 5.86
CA LEU A 184 -10.35 -14.92 6.57
C LEU A 184 -8.92 -14.72 7.08
N THR A 185 -8.75 -14.58 8.40
CA THR A 185 -7.44 -14.31 9.00
C THR A 185 -7.12 -15.27 10.14
N THR A 186 -5.84 -15.60 10.29
CA THR A 186 -5.32 -16.40 11.40
C THR A 186 -4.60 -15.55 12.45
N ARG A 187 -4.10 -14.36 12.09
CA ARG A 187 -3.20 -13.57 12.95
C ARG A 187 -3.54 -12.08 13.06
N THR A 188 -4.21 -11.51 12.07
CA THR A 188 -4.37 -10.04 11.96
C THR A 188 -5.75 -9.54 12.38
N ALA A 189 -6.46 -10.27 13.23
CA ALA A 189 -7.81 -9.94 13.69
C ALA A 189 -7.91 -8.50 14.24
N GLY A 190 -7.01 -8.10 15.13
CA GLY A 190 -7.01 -6.77 15.74
C GLY A 190 -6.93 -5.65 14.70
N TRP A 191 -6.09 -5.82 13.67
CA TRP A 191 -5.94 -4.83 12.60
C TRP A 191 -7.24 -4.60 11.83
N PHE A 192 -8.01 -5.67 11.57
CA PHE A 192 -9.29 -5.57 10.87
C PHE A 192 -10.39 -4.99 11.78
N LEU A 193 -10.39 -5.34 13.07
CA LEU A 193 -11.34 -4.79 14.05
C LEU A 193 -11.23 -3.26 14.15
N GLU A 194 -10.00 -2.73 14.20
CA GLU A 194 -9.74 -1.28 14.22
C GLU A 194 -10.28 -0.56 12.97
N ARG A 195 -10.46 -1.28 11.85
CA ARG A 195 -10.94 -0.77 10.56
C ARG A 195 -12.42 -1.06 10.27
N GLY A 196 -13.15 -1.41 11.33
CA GLY A 196 -14.61 -1.55 11.28
C GLY A 196 -15.11 -2.92 10.86
N TYR A 197 -14.24 -3.90 10.68
CA TYR A 197 -14.67 -5.29 10.54
C TYR A 197 -15.16 -5.83 11.88
N ARG A 198 -16.14 -6.72 11.85
CA ARG A 198 -16.74 -7.36 13.03
C ARG A 198 -16.61 -8.87 12.90
N PRO A 199 -16.48 -9.60 14.02
CA PRO A 199 -16.53 -11.07 13.99
C PRO A 199 -17.80 -11.56 13.32
N ALA A 200 -17.68 -12.61 12.51
CA ALA A 200 -18.77 -13.25 11.80
C ALA A 200 -18.61 -14.77 11.86
N ALA A 201 -19.70 -15.50 11.59
CA ALA A 201 -19.68 -16.96 11.59
C ALA A 201 -19.29 -17.51 10.20
N VAL A 202 -18.82 -18.76 10.16
CA VAL A 202 -18.57 -19.47 8.88
C VAL A 202 -19.87 -19.59 8.07
N GLY A 203 -21.04 -19.67 8.74
CA GLY A 203 -22.34 -19.66 8.10
C GLY A 203 -22.67 -18.40 7.31
N ASP A 204 -22.02 -17.26 7.63
CA ASP A 204 -22.21 -15.97 6.96
C ASP A 204 -21.39 -15.84 5.65
N LEU A 205 -20.55 -16.83 5.35
CA LEU A 205 -19.76 -16.88 4.12
C LEU A 205 -20.64 -17.30 2.93
N PRO A 206 -20.29 -16.90 1.70
CA PRO A 206 -20.87 -17.43 0.47
C PRO A 206 -20.84 -18.95 0.43
N GLN A 207 -21.84 -19.57 -0.22
CA GLN A 207 -21.98 -21.03 -0.26
C GLN A 207 -20.72 -21.73 -0.78
N GLU A 208 -20.13 -21.20 -1.84
CA GLU A 208 -18.87 -21.69 -2.42
C GLU A 208 -17.73 -21.67 -1.38
N LYS A 209 -17.59 -20.57 -0.65
CA LYS A 209 -16.54 -20.44 0.37
C LYS A 209 -16.76 -21.31 1.59
N ARG A 210 -18.00 -21.51 2.00
CA ARG A 210 -18.33 -22.46 3.09
C ARG A 210 -17.92 -23.89 2.76
N ALA A 211 -18.15 -24.31 1.51
CA ALA A 211 -17.78 -25.65 1.05
C ALA A 211 -16.26 -25.88 1.04
N LEU A 212 -15.48 -24.83 0.82
CA LEU A 212 -14.01 -24.85 0.76
C LEU A 212 -13.33 -24.42 2.07
N TYR A 213 -14.13 -24.17 3.13
CA TYR A 213 -13.56 -23.68 4.38
C TYR A 213 -12.69 -24.75 5.07
N ASN A 214 -11.43 -24.40 5.29
CA ASN A 214 -10.48 -25.29 5.94
C ASN A 214 -10.49 -25.10 7.46
N TYR A 215 -11.19 -25.98 8.16
CA TYR A 215 -11.27 -25.99 9.63
C TYR A 215 -9.95 -26.25 10.34
N GLN A 216 -9.00 -26.93 9.71
CA GLN A 216 -7.67 -27.19 10.29
C GLN A 216 -6.84 -25.89 10.37
N ARG A 217 -7.05 -24.98 9.46
CA ARG A 217 -6.36 -23.69 9.44
C ARG A 217 -6.83 -22.74 10.55
N LYS A 218 -8.03 -22.98 11.12
CA LYS A 218 -8.66 -22.16 12.18
C LYS A 218 -8.71 -20.66 11.84
N SER A 219 -8.93 -20.30 10.58
CA SER A 219 -9.11 -18.91 10.19
C SER A 219 -10.37 -18.35 10.83
N GLN A 220 -10.28 -17.16 11.42
CA GLN A 220 -11.43 -16.43 11.91
C GLN A 220 -12.05 -15.62 10.77
N VAL A 221 -13.37 -15.50 10.79
CA VAL A 221 -14.14 -14.74 9.82
C VAL A 221 -14.45 -13.37 10.40
N TYR A 222 -14.18 -12.32 9.63
CA TYR A 222 -14.59 -10.95 9.95
C TYR A 222 -15.32 -10.36 8.76
N ARG A 223 -16.33 -9.52 9.03
CA ARG A 223 -17.18 -8.91 8.01
C ARG A 223 -17.33 -7.43 8.26
N LYS A 224 -17.39 -6.64 7.18
CA LYS A 224 -17.65 -5.21 7.18
C LYS A 224 -18.73 -4.88 6.16
N ALA A 225 -19.78 -4.16 6.56
CA ALA A 225 -20.74 -3.56 5.63
C ALA A 225 -20.07 -2.43 4.82
N LEU A 226 -20.47 -2.26 3.57
CA LEU A 226 -19.88 -1.28 2.63
C LEU A 226 -20.75 -0.04 2.47
#